data_7c42df6d1297dfa080a00f5e94e03050
#
_entry.id   7c42df6d1297dfa080a00f5e94e03050
#
_cell.length_a   1.000
_cell.length_b   1.000
_cell.length_c   1.000
_cell.angle_alpha   90.00
_cell.angle_beta   90.00
_cell.angle_gamma   90.00
#
_symmetry.space_group_name_H-M   'P 1'
#
loop_
_entity.id
_entity.type
_entity.pdbx_description
1 polymer ?
#
loop_
_entity_poly.entity_id
_entity_poly.type
_entity_poly.pdbx_seq_one_letter_code
_entity_poly.pdbx_strand_id
1 'polypeptide(L)'
;MTASGRLTRRGFVKGVGGLAAAGALGLRIATRARATEPPPAGRVRFGVQPRPEHTTYRDLLAVWEECDELGFDSAFTFDHFMPIDGRPGPCFEGWTLLAALAARTKRLRVGVLVTGNTYRFPALLAKMAATVDHVSDGRLILGMGAAWFEAEHTAYGIPFYTAGQRARRLVEAVEAVKALFTQDRTTFAGRYYRLTDAPFDPKTVQRPHPPILIGGMGPKVIQPLAARHADIWNFHVPDGDPAQAGKICADFDALCRKVGRDPAAVEKSINLQPAWIAGRPAGEVRKRLAALVAAGVRHFVVSLPAPYDRALLRTFAKEVMPGVRAA
;
A
#
# COMPACT_ATOMS: atom_id res chain seq x y z
N MET A 1 23.64 -43.47 41.47
CA MET A 1 24.57 -43.58 40.32
C MET A 1 23.73 -43.44 39.06
N THR A 2 23.62 -42.24 38.51
CA THR A 2 22.81 -41.91 37.35
C THR A 2 23.70 -41.48 36.23
N ALA A 3 23.74 -42.23 35.15
CA ALA A 3 24.51 -41.93 33.96
C ALA A 3 23.71 -40.97 33.03
N SER A 4 24.21 -39.76 32.89
CA SER A 4 23.70 -38.77 31.95
C SER A 4 24.34 -38.98 30.56
N GLY A 5 23.54 -39.48 29.62
CA GLY A 5 23.96 -39.60 28.22
C GLY A 5 23.81 -38.28 27.48
N ARG A 6 24.92 -37.62 27.10
CA ARG A 6 24.92 -36.47 26.19
C ARG A 6 24.73 -36.93 24.75
N LEU A 7 23.63 -36.53 24.11
CA LEU A 7 23.41 -36.67 22.67
C LEU A 7 24.32 -35.66 21.92
N THR A 8 25.28 -36.17 21.16
CA THR A 8 26.13 -35.34 20.30
C THR A 8 25.55 -35.19 18.89
N ARG A 9 25.76 -34.03 18.29
CA ARG A 9 25.25 -33.63 16.93
C ARG A 9 25.69 -34.54 15.77
N ARG A 10 26.53 -35.56 16.01
CA ARG A 10 27.03 -36.49 14.98
C ARG A 10 26.17 -37.75 14.75
N GLY A 11 25.15 -37.97 15.58
CA GLY A 11 24.29 -39.16 15.50
C GLY A 11 23.07 -39.05 14.55
N PHE A 12 22.76 -37.85 14.02
CA PHE A 12 21.53 -37.63 13.26
C PHE A 12 21.68 -37.75 11.72
N VAL A 13 22.87 -38.01 11.21
CA VAL A 13 23.13 -38.00 9.73
C VAL A 13 23.32 -39.40 9.13
N LYS A 14 23.12 -40.49 9.88
CA LYS A 14 23.30 -41.84 9.33
C LYS A 14 22.02 -42.67 9.40
N GLY A 15 20.96 -42.24 8.68
CA GLY A 15 19.72 -42.99 8.68
C GLY A 15 18.75 -42.69 7.55
N VAL A 16 19.21 -42.17 6.39
CA VAL A 16 18.36 -42.06 5.20
C VAL A 16 19.19 -42.41 3.97
N GLY A 17 19.40 -43.69 3.80
CA GLY A 17 19.96 -44.23 2.58
C GLY A 17 19.00 -45.32 2.08
N GLY A 18 18.25 -45.04 1.03
CA GLY A 18 17.53 -46.09 0.27
C GLY A 18 16.04 -45.80 0.11
N LEU A 19 15.72 -45.07 -0.97
CA LEU A 19 14.63 -45.35 -1.91
C LEU A 19 14.62 -44.23 -2.96
N ALA A 20 15.39 -44.46 -4.02
CA ALA A 20 15.27 -43.69 -5.25
C ALA A 20 14.20 -44.34 -6.13
N ALA A 21 13.42 -43.50 -6.79
CA ALA A 21 12.45 -43.79 -7.87
C ALA A 21 10.96 -43.66 -7.45
N ALA A 22 10.54 -42.41 -7.30
CA ALA A 22 9.13 -42.06 -7.54
C ALA A 22 9.14 -40.75 -8.34
N GLY A 23 8.51 -40.77 -9.49
CA GLY A 23 8.53 -39.76 -10.53
C GLY A 23 8.21 -38.35 -10.02
N ALA A 24 8.99 -37.39 -10.45
CA ALA A 24 8.71 -35.98 -10.32
C ALA A 24 7.47 -35.62 -11.14
N LEU A 25 6.28 -35.87 -10.61
CA LEU A 25 5.07 -35.19 -11.06
C LEU A 25 5.18 -33.75 -10.59
N GLY A 26 5.89 -32.94 -11.35
CA GLY A 26 5.93 -31.50 -11.13
C GLY A 26 4.54 -30.93 -11.31
N LEU A 27 3.80 -30.78 -10.20
CA LEU A 27 2.59 -30.00 -10.15
C LEU A 27 2.97 -28.54 -10.45
N ARG A 28 3.07 -28.21 -11.75
CA ARG A 28 3.14 -26.83 -12.19
C ARG A 28 1.76 -26.24 -11.89
N ILE A 29 1.59 -25.67 -10.70
CA ILE A 29 0.51 -24.74 -10.45
C ILE A 29 0.79 -23.56 -11.38
N ALA A 30 0.17 -23.59 -12.55
CA ALA A 30 0.16 -22.46 -13.46
C ALA A 30 -0.73 -21.39 -12.82
N THR A 31 -0.17 -20.61 -11.91
CA THR A 31 -0.76 -19.35 -11.52
C THR A 31 -0.81 -18.50 -12.78
N ARG A 32 -2.00 -18.35 -13.33
CA ARG A 32 -2.26 -17.45 -14.45
C ARG A 32 -1.89 -16.05 -13.97
N ALA A 33 -0.68 -15.58 -14.33
CA ALA A 33 -0.26 -14.22 -14.07
C ALA A 33 -1.32 -13.30 -14.69
N ARG A 34 -2.12 -12.63 -13.86
CA ARG A 34 -2.96 -11.54 -14.32
C ARG A 34 -2.02 -10.38 -14.60
N ALA A 35 -1.81 -10.06 -15.88
CA ALA A 35 -1.25 -8.78 -16.24
C ALA A 35 -2.13 -7.72 -15.56
N THR A 36 -1.55 -6.89 -14.71
CA THR A 36 -2.23 -5.68 -14.27
C THR A 36 -2.30 -4.78 -15.49
N GLU A 37 -3.44 -4.80 -16.16
CA GLU A 37 -3.74 -3.67 -17.04
C GLU A 37 -3.65 -2.43 -16.18
N PRO A 38 -2.82 -1.44 -16.56
CA PRO A 38 -2.92 -0.14 -15.93
C PRO A 38 -4.38 0.27 -16.04
N PRO A 39 -4.96 0.87 -15.00
CA PRO A 39 -6.33 1.32 -15.07
C PRO A 39 -6.51 2.17 -16.32
N PRO A 40 -7.62 2.01 -17.04
CA PRO A 40 -7.91 2.83 -18.20
C PRO A 40 -7.74 4.29 -17.81
N ALA A 41 -6.92 5.01 -18.56
CA ALA A 41 -6.62 6.41 -18.30
C ALA A 41 -7.94 7.18 -18.21
N GLY A 42 -8.11 7.94 -17.13
CA GLY A 42 -9.29 8.78 -16.93
C GLY A 42 -10.40 8.20 -16.02
N ARG A 43 -10.42 6.91 -15.69
CA ARG A 43 -11.44 6.38 -14.78
C ARG A 43 -11.28 6.93 -13.35
N VAL A 44 -12.38 7.49 -12.80
CA VAL A 44 -12.43 7.90 -11.39
C VAL A 44 -12.61 6.69 -10.49
N ARG A 45 -11.77 6.60 -9.45
CA ARG A 45 -11.79 5.52 -8.47
C ARG A 45 -12.08 6.02 -7.06
N PHE A 46 -12.73 5.16 -6.29
CA PHE A 46 -13.06 5.41 -4.90
C PHE A 46 -12.48 4.32 -4.01
N GLY A 47 -11.70 4.73 -3.04
CA GLY A 47 -11.17 3.87 -2.00
C GLY A 47 -11.70 4.25 -0.63
N VAL A 48 -11.38 3.41 0.35
CA VAL A 48 -11.68 3.64 1.75
C VAL A 48 -10.45 3.33 2.59
N GLN A 49 -10.23 4.09 3.66
CA GLN A 49 -9.20 3.84 4.65
C GLN A 49 -9.82 3.82 6.05
N PRO A 50 -10.45 2.71 6.47
CA PRO A 50 -10.83 2.51 7.86
C PRO A 50 -9.56 2.47 8.71
N ARG A 51 -9.45 3.42 9.66
CA ARG A 51 -8.25 3.51 10.51
C ARG A 51 -8.21 2.34 11.48
N PRO A 52 -7.11 1.56 11.55
CA PRO A 52 -7.02 0.38 12.42
C PRO A 52 -6.72 0.74 13.89
N GLU A 53 -7.13 1.90 14.34
CA GLU A 53 -6.99 2.42 15.71
C GLU A 53 -8.35 2.55 16.40
N HIS A 54 -8.41 2.40 17.71
CA HIS A 54 -9.62 2.50 18.55
C HIS A 54 -10.77 1.57 18.11
N THR A 55 -10.46 0.41 17.59
CA THR A 55 -11.41 -0.50 16.96
C THR A 55 -11.11 -1.97 17.29
N THR A 56 -11.95 -2.86 16.80
CA THR A 56 -11.74 -4.32 16.83
C THR A 56 -11.50 -4.86 15.43
N TYR A 57 -10.84 -6.03 15.34
CA TYR A 57 -10.69 -6.73 14.05
C TYR A 57 -12.04 -7.03 13.39
N ARG A 58 -13.07 -7.37 14.21
CA ARG A 58 -14.42 -7.68 13.71
C ARG A 58 -15.05 -6.47 13.02
N ASP A 59 -14.91 -5.28 13.62
CA ASP A 59 -15.47 -4.05 13.05
C ASP A 59 -14.75 -3.65 11.76
N LEU A 60 -13.42 -3.77 11.74
CA LEU A 60 -12.62 -3.56 10.53
C LEU A 60 -13.05 -4.51 9.41
N LEU A 61 -13.14 -5.80 9.70
CA LEU A 61 -13.54 -6.81 8.73
C LEU A 61 -14.94 -6.50 8.16
N ALA A 62 -15.89 -6.17 9.02
CA ALA A 62 -17.25 -5.83 8.58
C ALA A 62 -17.31 -4.63 7.63
N VAL A 63 -16.47 -3.61 7.86
CA VAL A 63 -16.36 -2.45 6.95
C VAL A 63 -15.71 -2.83 5.63
N TRP A 64 -14.67 -3.65 5.64
CA TRP A 64 -13.99 -4.06 4.43
C TRP A 64 -14.88 -4.95 3.54
N GLU A 65 -15.57 -5.93 4.14
CA GLU A 65 -16.51 -6.79 3.42
C GLU A 65 -17.66 -5.96 2.82
N GLU A 66 -18.22 -5.01 3.59
CA GLU A 66 -19.28 -4.12 3.09
C GLU A 66 -18.78 -3.21 1.94
N CYS A 67 -17.57 -2.65 2.04
CA CYS A 67 -17.01 -1.83 0.95
C CYS A 67 -16.75 -2.66 -0.31
N ASP A 68 -16.37 -3.94 -0.17
CA ASP A 68 -16.25 -4.87 -1.29
C ASP A 68 -17.60 -5.08 -1.99
N GLU A 69 -18.69 -5.21 -1.23
CA GLU A 69 -20.06 -5.35 -1.75
C GLU A 69 -20.58 -4.04 -2.39
N LEU A 70 -20.32 -2.90 -1.76
CA LEU A 70 -20.76 -1.58 -2.23
C LEU A 70 -20.05 -1.10 -3.50
N GLY A 71 -19.00 -1.79 -3.96
CA GLY A 71 -18.32 -1.47 -5.22
C GLY A 71 -17.29 -0.35 -5.10
N PHE A 72 -16.66 -0.18 -3.93
CA PHE A 72 -15.42 0.58 -3.83
C PHE A 72 -14.33 -0.10 -4.65
N ASP A 73 -13.37 0.67 -5.15
CA ASP A 73 -12.28 0.16 -6.00
C ASP A 73 -11.08 -0.31 -5.17
N SER A 74 -10.89 0.26 -3.97
CA SER A 74 -9.74 -0.06 -3.10
C SER A 74 -10.05 0.12 -1.61
N ALA A 75 -9.30 -0.59 -0.78
CA ALA A 75 -9.30 -0.38 0.66
C ALA A 75 -7.88 -0.44 1.23
N PHE A 76 -7.61 0.40 2.21
CA PHE A 76 -6.29 0.58 2.78
C PHE A 76 -6.31 0.49 4.30
N THR A 77 -5.26 -0.12 4.87
CA THR A 77 -4.85 0.12 6.25
C THR A 77 -3.87 1.29 6.31
N PHE A 78 -3.40 1.67 7.50
CA PHE A 78 -2.20 2.46 7.67
C PHE A 78 -1.14 1.68 8.47
N ASP A 79 0.09 2.18 8.52
CA ASP A 79 1.23 1.49 9.12
C ASP A 79 1.74 2.27 10.35
N HIS A 80 0.95 2.23 11.42
CA HIS A 80 1.29 2.77 12.73
C HIS A 80 1.16 1.69 13.81
N PHE A 81 1.87 1.85 14.92
CA PHE A 81 1.90 0.90 16.04
C PHE A 81 1.14 1.42 17.26
N MET A 82 0.73 2.67 17.23
CA MET A 82 -0.09 3.32 18.24
C MET A 82 -1.03 4.33 17.59
N PRO A 83 -2.14 4.71 18.25
CA PRO A 83 -3.06 5.70 17.71
C PRO A 83 -2.37 7.02 17.38
N ILE A 84 -2.67 7.58 16.20
CA ILE A 84 -2.05 8.81 15.70
C ILE A 84 -2.79 10.08 16.17
N ASP A 85 -3.94 9.92 16.79
CA ASP A 85 -4.73 11.02 17.33
C ASP A 85 -4.31 11.44 18.77
N GLY A 86 -3.28 10.82 19.32
CA GLY A 86 -2.72 11.10 20.63
C GLY A 86 -3.51 10.48 21.80
N ARG A 87 -4.62 9.82 21.57
CA ARG A 87 -5.37 9.11 22.62
C ARG A 87 -4.82 7.69 22.80
N PRO A 88 -4.66 7.19 24.03
CA PRO A 88 -4.27 5.80 24.23
C PRO A 88 -5.38 4.86 23.76
N GLY A 89 -4.99 3.71 23.18
CA GLY A 89 -5.95 2.74 22.69
C GLY A 89 -5.33 1.67 21.78
N PRO A 90 -6.12 0.69 21.32
CA PRO A 90 -5.66 -0.32 20.40
C PRO A 90 -5.29 0.29 19.04
N CYS A 91 -4.23 -0.25 18.43
CA CYS A 91 -3.85 0.01 17.05
C CYS A 91 -3.28 -1.28 16.46
N PHE A 92 -3.88 -1.79 15.39
CA PHE A 92 -3.42 -3.02 14.75
C PHE A 92 -2.26 -2.74 13.80
N GLU A 93 -1.28 -3.64 13.78
CA GLU A 93 -0.15 -3.59 12.84
C GLU A 93 -0.66 -3.75 11.39
N GLY A 94 -0.22 -2.82 10.52
CA GLY A 94 -0.83 -2.60 9.22
C GLY A 94 -0.73 -3.76 8.24
N TRP A 95 0.42 -4.44 8.15
CA TRP A 95 0.67 -5.49 7.16
C TRP A 95 0.06 -6.85 7.56
N THR A 96 0.15 -7.22 8.84
CA THR A 96 -0.49 -8.43 9.36
C THR A 96 -2.01 -8.32 9.21
N LEU A 97 -2.56 -7.16 9.57
CA LEU A 97 -3.98 -6.86 9.40
C LEU A 97 -4.37 -6.91 7.91
N LEU A 98 -3.58 -6.29 7.03
CA LEU A 98 -3.83 -6.28 5.59
C LEU A 98 -3.94 -7.68 5.01
N ALA A 99 -3.05 -8.60 5.39
CA ALA A 99 -3.08 -9.98 4.92
C ALA A 99 -4.39 -10.68 5.29
N ALA A 100 -4.85 -10.50 6.54
CA ALA A 100 -6.11 -11.06 7.02
C ALA A 100 -7.33 -10.49 6.29
N LEU A 101 -7.39 -9.17 6.08
CA LEU A 101 -8.48 -8.50 5.38
C LEU A 101 -8.48 -8.82 3.87
N ALA A 102 -7.31 -8.91 3.25
CA ALA A 102 -7.16 -9.29 1.85
C ALA A 102 -7.70 -10.70 1.55
N ALA A 103 -7.52 -11.64 2.47
CA ALA A 103 -8.04 -13.01 2.35
C ALA A 103 -9.58 -13.08 2.42
N ARG A 104 -10.23 -12.06 2.99
CA ARG A 104 -11.67 -12.01 3.20
C ARG A 104 -12.44 -11.22 2.14
N THR A 105 -11.75 -10.43 1.34
CA THR A 105 -12.33 -9.63 0.25
C THR A 105 -12.06 -10.26 -1.11
N LYS A 106 -12.83 -9.91 -2.15
CA LYS A 106 -12.76 -10.55 -3.48
C LYS A 106 -12.44 -9.59 -4.62
N ARG A 107 -12.84 -8.32 -4.52
CA ARG A 107 -12.78 -7.34 -5.63
C ARG A 107 -11.93 -6.13 -5.30
N LEU A 108 -11.97 -5.66 -4.05
CA LEU A 108 -11.19 -4.50 -3.59
C LEU A 108 -9.70 -4.71 -3.89
N ARG A 109 -9.08 -3.73 -4.50
CA ARG A 109 -7.63 -3.60 -4.40
C ARG A 109 -7.28 -3.25 -2.97
N VAL A 110 -6.22 -3.84 -2.46
CA VAL A 110 -5.86 -3.78 -1.04
C VAL A 110 -4.46 -3.21 -0.86
N GLY A 111 -4.22 -2.45 0.18
CA GLY A 111 -2.90 -1.88 0.41
C GLY A 111 -2.72 -1.24 1.78
N VAL A 112 -1.51 -0.75 2.01
CA VAL A 112 -1.18 0.13 3.13
C VAL A 112 -0.99 1.53 2.59
N LEU A 113 -1.68 2.52 3.14
CA LEU A 113 -1.57 3.93 2.74
C LEU A 113 -1.08 4.79 3.90
N VAL A 114 0.22 4.91 4.11
CA VAL A 114 1.32 4.26 3.40
C VAL A 114 2.24 3.55 4.38
N THR A 115 3.00 2.56 3.90
CA THR A 115 4.02 1.89 4.71
C THR A 115 5.12 2.86 5.11
N GLY A 116 5.43 2.91 6.40
CA GLY A 116 6.55 3.67 6.92
C GLY A 116 7.88 2.99 6.58
N ASN A 117 8.66 3.59 5.69
CA ASN A 117 9.92 2.99 5.20
C ASN A 117 10.98 2.76 6.29
N THR A 118 10.82 3.37 7.45
CA THR A 118 11.75 3.21 8.59
C THR A 118 11.47 1.97 9.44
N TYR A 119 10.30 1.34 9.28
CA TYR A 119 9.87 0.22 10.14
C TYR A 119 10.39 -1.14 9.70
N ARG A 120 10.75 -1.29 8.42
CA ARG A 120 11.19 -2.57 7.84
C ARG A 120 12.30 -2.38 6.81
N PHE A 121 13.16 -3.39 6.69
CA PHE A 121 14.08 -3.45 5.55
C PHE A 121 13.30 -3.64 4.24
N PRO A 122 13.72 -3.00 3.14
CA PRO A 122 13.02 -3.09 1.85
C PRO A 122 12.85 -4.53 1.33
N ALA A 123 13.84 -5.40 1.54
CA ALA A 123 13.73 -6.80 1.13
C ALA A 123 12.67 -7.57 1.93
N LEU A 124 12.52 -7.29 3.23
CA LEU A 124 11.44 -7.86 4.03
C LEU A 124 10.09 -7.34 3.55
N LEU A 125 9.98 -6.02 3.34
CA LEU A 125 8.77 -5.41 2.80
C LEU A 125 8.36 -6.02 1.46
N ALA A 126 9.33 -6.22 0.53
CA ALA A 126 9.08 -6.87 -0.74
C ALA A 126 8.51 -8.30 -0.56
N LYS A 127 9.05 -9.08 0.37
CA LYS A 127 8.54 -10.42 0.70
C LYS A 127 7.11 -10.39 1.25
N MET A 128 6.83 -9.48 2.18
CA MET A 128 5.47 -9.27 2.71
C MET A 128 4.50 -8.89 1.60
N ALA A 129 4.90 -7.94 0.75
CA ALA A 129 4.11 -7.49 -0.40
C ALA A 129 3.82 -8.62 -1.40
N ALA A 130 4.83 -9.43 -1.77
CA ALA A 130 4.61 -10.58 -2.64
C ALA A 130 3.64 -11.58 -2.00
N THR A 131 3.75 -11.84 -0.70
CA THR A 131 2.84 -12.73 0.02
C THR A 131 1.40 -12.21 -0.02
N VAL A 132 1.18 -10.92 0.29
CA VAL A 132 -0.17 -10.31 0.24
C VAL A 132 -0.70 -10.27 -1.19
N ASP A 133 0.16 -10.07 -2.19
CA ASP A 133 -0.24 -10.11 -3.59
C ASP A 133 -0.77 -11.50 -3.99
N HIS A 134 -0.14 -12.58 -3.51
CA HIS A 134 -0.65 -13.94 -3.68
C HIS A 134 -1.95 -14.19 -2.90
N VAL A 135 -2.01 -13.78 -1.62
CA VAL A 135 -3.21 -13.94 -0.78
C VAL A 135 -4.41 -13.23 -1.39
N SER A 136 -4.18 -12.09 -2.01
CA SER A 136 -5.22 -11.28 -2.65
C SER A 136 -5.49 -11.62 -4.12
N ASP A 137 -4.82 -12.60 -4.71
CA ASP A 137 -4.91 -12.93 -6.15
C ASP A 137 -4.66 -11.71 -7.04
N GLY A 138 -3.52 -11.02 -6.79
CA GLY A 138 -3.06 -9.90 -7.62
C GLY A 138 -3.83 -8.59 -7.40
N ARG A 139 -4.33 -8.31 -6.21
CA ARG A 139 -5.05 -7.07 -5.88
C ARG A 139 -4.25 -6.07 -5.05
N LEU A 140 -2.99 -6.38 -4.70
CA LEU A 140 -2.17 -5.48 -3.90
C LEU A 140 -1.87 -4.15 -4.62
N ILE A 141 -1.90 -3.06 -3.85
CA ILE A 141 -1.27 -1.78 -4.13
C ILE A 141 -0.18 -1.58 -3.07
N LEU A 142 1.08 -1.46 -3.48
CA LEU A 142 2.18 -1.25 -2.55
C LEU A 142 2.35 0.24 -2.26
N GLY A 143 1.77 0.71 -1.16
CA GLY A 143 1.93 2.09 -0.70
C GLY A 143 3.18 2.27 0.15
N MET A 144 4.03 3.24 -0.19
CA MET A 144 5.29 3.54 0.50
C MET A 144 5.41 5.03 0.82
N GLY A 145 5.94 5.35 2.00
CA GLY A 145 6.17 6.71 2.46
C GLY A 145 7.40 6.82 3.35
N ALA A 146 7.85 8.04 3.61
CA ALA A 146 9.09 8.31 4.34
C ALA A 146 8.96 8.15 5.87
N ALA A 147 7.79 7.83 6.41
CA ALA A 147 7.41 7.92 7.81
C ALA A 147 7.47 9.36 8.38
N TRP A 148 6.77 9.61 9.47
CA TRP A 148 6.68 10.95 10.03
C TRP A 148 6.45 10.97 11.56
N PHE A 149 5.84 9.91 12.13
CA PHE A 149 5.39 9.91 13.51
C PHE A 149 6.54 9.54 14.46
N GLU A 150 7.25 10.56 14.96
CA GLU A 150 8.44 10.40 15.81
C GLU A 150 8.14 9.69 17.14
N ALA A 151 6.95 9.96 17.72
CA ALA A 151 6.59 9.39 19.01
C ALA A 151 6.61 7.85 19.01
N GLU A 152 6.09 7.20 17.97
CA GLU A 152 6.11 5.73 17.89
C GLU A 152 7.51 5.19 17.61
N HIS A 153 8.35 5.89 16.84
CA HIS A 153 9.74 5.49 16.66
C HIS A 153 10.47 5.45 17.99
N THR A 154 10.32 6.51 18.78
CA THR A 154 10.91 6.59 20.12
C THR A 154 10.36 5.51 21.05
N ALA A 155 9.04 5.32 21.06
CA ALA A 155 8.39 4.35 21.96
C ALA A 155 8.79 2.89 21.65
N TYR A 156 9.00 2.55 20.37
CA TYR A 156 9.33 1.19 19.93
C TYR A 156 10.83 0.99 19.65
N GLY A 157 11.68 1.98 19.97
CA GLY A 157 13.14 1.86 19.77
C GLY A 157 13.55 1.84 18.30
N ILE A 158 12.72 2.36 17.41
CA ILE A 158 12.98 2.42 15.98
C ILE A 158 13.74 3.72 15.66
N PRO A 159 14.87 3.68 14.94
CA PRO A 159 15.63 4.89 14.64
C PRO A 159 14.79 5.93 13.85
N PHE A 160 14.67 7.13 14.39
CA PHE A 160 14.03 8.26 13.72
C PHE A 160 15.07 9.16 13.08
N TYR A 161 15.25 9.01 11.76
CA TYR A 161 16.23 9.79 11.01
C TYR A 161 15.69 11.20 10.69
N THR A 162 16.56 12.11 10.29
CA THR A 162 16.14 13.42 9.77
C THR A 162 15.20 13.27 8.56
N ALA A 163 14.33 14.22 8.32
CA ALA A 163 13.38 14.18 7.20
C ALA A 163 14.06 13.93 5.85
N GLY A 164 15.23 14.57 5.63
CA GLY A 164 16.03 14.36 4.42
C GLY A 164 16.63 12.96 4.31
N GLN A 165 17.03 12.36 5.42
CA GLN A 165 17.53 10.97 5.45
C GLN A 165 16.38 9.98 5.20
N ARG A 166 15.24 10.18 5.84
CA ARG A 166 14.05 9.32 5.62
C ARG A 166 13.61 9.36 4.15
N ALA A 167 13.57 10.55 3.55
CA ALA A 167 13.21 10.69 2.13
C ALA A 167 14.22 9.99 1.20
N ARG A 168 15.52 10.14 1.42
CA ARG A 168 16.54 9.44 0.60
C ARG A 168 16.54 7.93 0.80
N ARG A 169 16.29 7.45 2.03
CA ARG A 169 16.09 6.02 2.30
C ARG A 169 14.89 5.47 1.52
N LEU A 170 13.80 6.24 1.41
CA LEU A 170 12.64 5.82 0.63
C LEU A 170 12.98 5.68 -0.86
N VAL A 171 13.82 6.55 -1.42
CA VAL A 171 14.26 6.41 -2.83
C VAL A 171 14.95 5.06 -3.04
N GLU A 172 15.97 4.75 -2.25
CA GLU A 172 16.68 3.48 -2.37
C GLU A 172 15.78 2.26 -2.09
N ALA A 173 14.83 2.40 -1.15
CA ALA A 173 13.89 1.32 -0.86
C ALA A 173 12.97 1.00 -2.03
N VAL A 174 12.43 2.02 -2.71
CA VAL A 174 11.58 1.83 -3.89
C VAL A 174 12.38 1.16 -5.02
N GLU A 175 13.61 1.61 -5.27
CA GLU A 175 14.49 1.02 -6.29
C GLU A 175 14.83 -0.44 -5.98
N ALA A 176 15.23 -0.74 -4.73
CA ALA A 176 15.55 -2.10 -4.29
C ALA A 176 14.33 -3.04 -4.36
N VAL A 177 13.16 -2.57 -3.96
CA VAL A 177 11.90 -3.35 -4.03
C VAL A 177 11.53 -3.65 -5.49
N LYS A 178 11.62 -2.66 -6.39
CA LYS A 178 11.37 -2.89 -7.83
C LYS A 178 12.35 -3.88 -8.42
N ALA A 179 13.63 -3.79 -8.08
CA ALA A 179 14.65 -4.74 -8.53
C ALA A 179 14.32 -6.18 -8.06
N LEU A 180 13.96 -6.36 -6.79
CA LEU A 180 13.55 -7.66 -6.24
C LEU A 180 12.34 -8.26 -6.96
N PHE A 181 11.36 -7.46 -7.33
CA PHE A 181 10.18 -7.95 -8.05
C PHE A 181 10.48 -8.36 -9.48
N THR A 182 11.45 -7.71 -10.14
CA THR A 182 11.65 -7.83 -11.59
C THR A 182 12.87 -8.64 -12.00
N GLN A 183 13.88 -8.77 -11.13
CA GLN A 183 15.13 -9.52 -11.42
C GLN A 183 15.09 -10.90 -10.77
N ASP A 184 15.68 -11.91 -11.41
CA ASP A 184 15.78 -13.26 -10.84
C ASP A 184 16.65 -13.27 -9.57
N ARG A 185 17.76 -12.56 -9.63
CA ARG A 185 18.66 -12.32 -8.50
C ARG A 185 19.01 -10.83 -8.47
N THR A 186 18.99 -10.25 -7.28
CA THR A 186 19.17 -8.82 -7.10
C THR A 186 20.44 -8.51 -6.34
N THR A 187 21.32 -7.73 -6.95
CA THR A 187 22.42 -7.05 -6.24
C THR A 187 22.10 -5.54 -6.26
N PHE A 188 22.07 -4.94 -5.08
CA PHE A 188 21.82 -3.51 -4.89
C PHE A 188 22.86 -2.91 -3.95
N ALA A 189 23.58 -1.88 -4.38
CA ALA A 189 24.65 -1.25 -3.62
C ALA A 189 24.32 0.22 -3.34
N GLY A 190 23.30 0.46 -2.52
CA GLY A 190 22.92 1.80 -2.08
C GLY A 190 23.74 2.30 -0.89
N ARG A 191 23.53 3.55 -0.54
CA ARG A 191 24.10 4.18 0.66
C ARG A 191 23.46 3.61 1.95
N TYR A 192 22.17 3.31 1.90
CA TYR A 192 21.37 2.92 3.07
C TYR A 192 21.02 1.44 3.07
N TYR A 193 20.90 0.83 1.90
CA TYR A 193 20.53 -0.57 1.75
C TYR A 193 21.48 -1.30 0.81
N ARG A 194 21.77 -2.56 1.15
CA ARG A 194 22.62 -3.44 0.33
C ARG A 194 21.97 -4.80 0.21
N LEU A 195 21.95 -5.32 -1.01
CA LEU A 195 21.53 -6.68 -1.33
C LEU A 195 22.67 -7.32 -2.11
N THR A 196 22.98 -8.57 -1.81
CA THR A 196 24.04 -9.32 -2.50
C THR A 196 23.44 -10.59 -3.06
N ASP A 197 23.33 -10.65 -4.38
CA ASP A 197 22.85 -11.82 -5.13
C ASP A 197 21.58 -12.44 -4.52
N ALA A 198 20.64 -11.58 -4.11
CA ALA A 198 19.44 -11.96 -3.37
C ALA A 198 18.43 -12.67 -4.27
N PRO A 199 18.08 -13.93 -4.03
CA PRO A 199 16.98 -14.60 -4.71
C PRO A 199 15.65 -14.04 -4.19
N PHE A 200 14.67 -13.97 -5.08
CA PHE A 200 13.34 -13.50 -4.70
C PHE A 200 12.24 -14.39 -5.33
N ASP A 201 11.75 -15.34 -4.53
CA ASP A 201 10.64 -16.22 -4.86
C ASP A 201 9.72 -16.39 -3.64
N PRO A 202 8.37 -16.53 -3.85
CA PRO A 202 7.70 -16.36 -5.14
C PRO A 202 7.77 -14.91 -5.63
N LYS A 203 7.78 -14.72 -6.95
CA LYS A 203 7.52 -13.39 -7.53
C LYS A 203 6.07 -13.01 -7.28
N THR A 204 5.75 -11.72 -7.37
CA THR A 204 4.37 -11.24 -7.29
C THR A 204 3.47 -11.86 -8.37
N VAL A 205 2.18 -11.96 -8.12
CA VAL A 205 1.18 -12.36 -9.14
C VAL A 205 1.09 -11.31 -10.22
N GLN A 206 1.05 -10.04 -9.82
CA GLN A 206 1.02 -8.89 -10.74
C GLN A 206 2.37 -8.72 -11.45
N ARG A 207 2.35 -8.38 -12.74
CA ARG A 207 3.55 -8.16 -13.56
C ARG A 207 3.54 -6.75 -14.17
N PRO A 208 4.69 -6.07 -14.21
CA PRO A 208 6.01 -6.50 -13.72
C PRO A 208 6.10 -6.48 -12.18
N HIS A 209 5.22 -5.78 -11.50
CA HIS A 209 5.10 -5.67 -10.03
C HIS A 209 3.71 -5.10 -9.66
N PRO A 210 3.25 -5.23 -8.41
CA PRO A 210 2.08 -4.50 -7.92
C PRO A 210 2.24 -3.00 -8.13
N PRO A 211 1.17 -2.24 -8.42
CA PRO A 211 1.27 -0.79 -8.51
C PRO A 211 1.89 -0.20 -7.26
N ILE A 212 2.86 0.68 -7.47
CA ILE A 212 3.56 1.39 -6.40
C ILE A 212 2.87 2.72 -6.17
N LEU A 213 2.35 2.90 -4.95
CA LEU A 213 1.80 4.16 -4.49
C LEU A 213 2.84 4.88 -3.63
N ILE A 214 3.19 6.10 -3.98
CA ILE A 214 4.06 6.96 -3.18
C ILE A 214 3.22 8.03 -2.50
N GLY A 215 3.29 8.07 -1.16
CA GLY A 215 2.63 9.11 -0.36
C GLY A 215 3.56 10.25 0.04
N GLY A 216 3.06 11.48 -0.09
CA GLY A 216 3.74 12.68 0.39
C GLY A 216 3.99 13.76 -0.66
N MET A 217 4.35 14.95 -0.18
CA MET A 217 4.46 16.18 -0.98
C MET A 217 5.85 16.85 -0.93
N GLY A 218 6.86 16.21 -0.36
CA GLY A 218 8.20 16.78 -0.23
C GLY A 218 8.78 17.15 -1.61
N PRO A 219 8.92 18.44 -1.97
CA PRO A 219 9.20 18.85 -3.34
C PRO A 219 10.61 18.50 -3.82
N LYS A 220 11.56 18.38 -2.89
CA LYS A 220 12.96 18.11 -3.23
C LYS A 220 13.28 16.65 -3.51
N VAL A 221 12.53 15.70 -2.92
CA VAL A 221 12.85 14.27 -3.00
C VAL A 221 11.60 13.42 -3.29
N ILE A 222 10.50 13.61 -2.56
CA ILE A 222 9.33 12.73 -2.66
C ILE A 222 8.59 12.91 -4.00
N GLN A 223 8.33 14.15 -4.41
CA GLN A 223 7.69 14.39 -5.71
C GLN A 223 8.56 13.90 -6.89
N PRO A 224 9.89 14.17 -6.94
CA PRO A 224 10.77 13.57 -7.96
C PRO A 224 10.79 12.02 -7.93
N LEU A 225 10.72 11.40 -6.75
CA LEU A 225 10.60 9.95 -6.62
C LEU A 225 9.28 9.47 -7.21
N ALA A 226 8.17 10.10 -6.84
CA ALA A 226 6.85 9.75 -7.35
C ALA A 226 6.77 9.92 -8.88
N ALA A 227 7.28 11.01 -9.42
CA ALA A 227 7.31 11.26 -10.85
C ALA A 227 8.08 10.19 -11.64
N ARG A 228 9.17 9.63 -11.08
CA ARG A 228 9.97 8.58 -11.73
C ARG A 228 9.40 7.19 -11.56
N HIS A 229 8.87 6.86 -10.39
CA HIS A 229 8.66 5.46 -9.97
C HIS A 229 7.24 5.11 -9.57
N ALA A 230 6.38 6.08 -9.23
CA ALA A 230 5.03 5.78 -8.77
C ALA A 230 4.08 5.45 -9.93
N ASP A 231 3.18 4.50 -9.69
CA ASP A 231 1.98 4.29 -10.52
C ASP A 231 0.81 5.09 -9.96
N ILE A 232 0.86 5.40 -8.65
CA ILE A 232 -0.12 6.25 -7.95
C ILE A 232 0.66 7.23 -7.06
N TRP A 233 0.36 8.53 -7.17
CA TRP A 233 0.85 9.53 -6.24
C TRP A 233 -0.27 9.99 -5.32
N ASN A 234 -0.12 9.73 -4.01
CA ASN A 234 -1.08 10.20 -3.00
C ASN A 234 -0.54 11.47 -2.32
N PHE A 235 -1.36 12.52 -2.35
CA PHE A 235 -0.98 13.82 -1.83
C PHE A 235 -2.12 14.47 -1.03
N HIS A 236 -1.78 15.50 -0.29
CA HIS A 236 -2.73 16.27 0.51
C HIS A 236 -3.15 17.53 -0.24
N VAL A 237 -4.45 17.81 -0.22
CA VAL A 237 -5.01 19.08 -0.69
C VAL A 237 -5.61 19.80 0.51
N PRO A 238 -5.05 20.94 0.94
CA PRO A 238 -5.61 21.72 2.03
C PRO A 238 -7.09 22.04 1.75
N ASP A 239 -7.94 21.80 2.76
CA ASP A 239 -9.39 22.01 2.71
C ASP A 239 -10.12 21.38 1.50
N GLY A 240 -9.42 20.52 0.74
CA GLY A 240 -9.96 19.92 -0.50
C GLY A 240 -10.32 20.96 -1.56
N ASP A 241 -9.56 22.05 -1.63
CA ASP A 241 -9.78 23.14 -2.60
C ASP A 241 -9.39 22.70 -4.02
N PRO A 242 -10.33 22.70 -5.00
CA PRO A 242 -10.03 22.29 -6.36
C PRO A 242 -9.03 23.17 -7.09
N ALA A 243 -8.94 24.47 -6.77
CA ALA A 243 -7.99 25.37 -7.40
C ALA A 243 -6.54 25.02 -6.95
N GLN A 244 -6.34 24.76 -5.66
CA GLN A 244 -5.06 24.28 -5.14
C GLN A 244 -4.72 22.90 -5.69
N ALA A 245 -5.70 21.98 -5.77
CA ALA A 245 -5.49 20.67 -6.38
C ALA A 245 -5.01 20.78 -7.83
N GLY A 246 -5.62 21.66 -8.62
CA GLY A 246 -5.24 21.92 -10.02
C GLY A 246 -3.79 22.41 -10.13
N LYS A 247 -3.38 23.35 -9.28
CA LYS A 247 -1.99 23.82 -9.25
C LYS A 247 -1.02 22.70 -8.88
N ILE A 248 -1.31 21.93 -7.84
CA ILE A 248 -0.48 20.81 -7.39
C ILE A 248 -0.35 19.75 -8.50
N CYS A 249 -1.45 19.40 -9.18
CA CYS A 249 -1.45 18.45 -10.28
C CYS A 249 -0.64 18.98 -11.48
N ALA A 250 -0.80 20.26 -11.86
CA ALA A 250 -0.07 20.85 -12.97
C ALA A 250 1.45 20.91 -12.70
N ASP A 251 1.86 21.29 -11.50
CA ASP A 251 3.26 21.31 -11.07
C ASP A 251 3.87 19.89 -11.12
N PHE A 252 3.12 18.89 -10.66
CA PHE A 252 3.55 17.49 -10.72
C PHE A 252 3.61 16.94 -12.16
N ASP A 253 2.69 17.32 -13.02
CA ASP A 253 2.69 16.94 -14.43
C ASP A 253 3.90 17.52 -15.16
N ALA A 254 4.26 18.77 -14.85
CA ALA A 254 5.49 19.38 -15.36
C ALA A 254 6.75 18.63 -14.89
N LEU A 255 6.75 18.19 -13.63
CA LEU A 255 7.83 17.36 -13.08
C LEU A 255 7.93 16.00 -13.77
N CYS A 256 6.80 15.32 -14.03
CA CYS A 256 6.78 14.06 -14.78
C CYS A 256 7.41 14.25 -16.17
N ARG A 257 7.00 15.28 -16.92
CA ARG A 257 7.58 15.60 -18.23
C ARG A 257 9.09 15.89 -18.15
N LYS A 258 9.52 16.61 -17.11
CA LYS A 258 10.95 16.91 -16.87
C LYS A 258 11.80 15.65 -16.67
N VAL A 259 11.25 14.60 -16.09
CA VAL A 259 11.94 13.32 -15.90
C VAL A 259 11.70 12.32 -17.06
N GLY A 260 11.08 12.76 -18.15
CA GLY A 260 10.81 11.94 -19.33
C GLY A 260 9.65 10.96 -19.18
N ARG A 261 8.72 11.20 -18.24
CA ARG A 261 7.58 10.33 -18.02
C ARG A 261 6.26 11.00 -18.40
N ASP A 262 5.37 10.24 -19.03
CA ASP A 262 4.00 10.70 -19.30
C ASP A 262 3.25 10.93 -17.97
N PRO A 263 2.73 12.14 -17.70
CA PRO A 263 1.93 12.42 -16.52
C PRO A 263 0.67 11.54 -16.39
N ALA A 264 0.10 11.09 -17.51
CA ALA A 264 -1.06 10.21 -17.53
C ALA A 264 -0.75 8.80 -17.01
N ALA A 265 0.53 8.40 -16.99
CA ALA A 265 0.99 7.14 -16.41
C ALA A 265 1.02 7.14 -14.87
N VAL A 266 0.73 8.28 -14.22
CA VAL A 266 0.69 8.39 -12.76
C VAL A 266 -0.68 8.85 -12.30
N GLU A 267 -1.42 7.94 -11.65
CA GLU A 267 -2.70 8.27 -11.06
C GLU A 267 -2.54 9.20 -9.87
N LYS A 268 -3.31 10.28 -9.84
CA LYS A 268 -3.30 11.27 -8.76
C LYS A 268 -4.38 10.94 -7.75
N SER A 269 -3.99 10.70 -6.50
CA SER A 269 -4.83 10.23 -5.40
C SER A 269 -4.82 11.20 -4.23
N ILE A 270 -5.98 11.39 -3.59
CA ILE A 270 -6.10 12.19 -2.35
C ILE A 270 -6.96 11.46 -1.32
N ASN A 271 -6.73 11.78 -0.04
CA ASN A 271 -7.60 11.33 1.04
C ASN A 271 -8.74 12.34 1.26
N LEU A 272 -9.98 11.86 1.22
CA LEU A 272 -11.16 12.63 1.59
C LEU A 272 -11.33 12.56 3.12
N GLN A 273 -11.31 13.73 3.76
CA GLN A 273 -11.59 13.81 5.19
C GLN A 273 -13.10 13.66 5.44
N PRO A 274 -13.54 13.01 6.52
CA PRO A 274 -14.96 12.87 6.85
C PRO A 274 -15.72 14.20 6.82
N ALA A 275 -15.12 15.27 7.31
CA ALA A 275 -15.70 16.61 7.33
C ALA A 275 -16.04 17.18 5.94
N TRP A 276 -15.48 16.60 4.87
CA TRP A 276 -15.80 17.06 3.51
C TRP A 276 -17.07 16.42 2.93
N ILE A 277 -17.53 15.34 3.54
CA ILE A 277 -18.65 14.51 3.03
C ILE A 277 -19.76 14.32 4.06
N ALA A 278 -19.43 14.20 5.36
CA ALA A 278 -20.43 13.98 6.40
C ALA A 278 -21.39 15.18 6.56
N GLY A 279 -22.67 14.89 6.66
CA GLY A 279 -23.71 15.91 6.87
C GLY A 279 -23.98 16.83 5.67
N ARG A 280 -23.34 16.59 4.52
CA ARG A 280 -23.55 17.39 3.30
C ARG A 280 -24.50 16.69 2.31
N PRO A 281 -25.34 17.45 1.59
CA PRO A 281 -26.14 16.89 0.51
C PRO A 281 -25.26 16.20 -0.55
N ALA A 282 -25.69 15.03 -1.03
CA ALA A 282 -24.91 14.27 -2.03
C ALA A 282 -24.62 15.07 -3.31
N GLY A 283 -25.54 15.99 -3.72
CA GLY A 283 -25.33 16.90 -4.85
C GLY A 283 -24.15 17.86 -4.67
N GLU A 284 -23.98 18.40 -3.45
CA GLU A 284 -22.83 19.26 -3.11
C GLU A 284 -21.51 18.48 -3.14
N VAL A 285 -21.52 17.28 -2.55
CA VAL A 285 -20.34 16.41 -2.56
C VAL A 285 -19.95 16.05 -3.99
N ARG A 286 -20.92 15.66 -4.85
CA ARG A 286 -20.66 15.37 -6.27
C ARG A 286 -20.04 16.56 -6.99
N LYS A 287 -20.60 17.77 -6.82
CA LYS A 287 -20.08 18.99 -7.45
C LYS A 287 -18.63 19.26 -7.04
N ARG A 288 -18.31 19.10 -5.76
CA ARG A 288 -16.93 19.27 -5.25
C ARG A 288 -15.97 18.22 -5.83
N LEU A 289 -16.37 16.95 -5.83
CA LEU A 289 -15.54 15.88 -6.38
C LEU A 289 -15.36 16.02 -7.91
N ALA A 290 -16.39 16.42 -8.64
CA ALA A 290 -16.28 16.72 -10.08
C ALA A 290 -15.28 17.85 -10.36
N ALA A 291 -15.25 18.90 -9.53
CA ALA A 291 -14.25 19.95 -9.64
C ALA A 291 -12.82 19.44 -9.36
N LEU A 292 -12.64 18.53 -8.41
CA LEU A 292 -11.34 17.87 -8.16
C LEU A 292 -10.94 16.93 -9.30
N VAL A 293 -11.92 16.26 -9.94
CA VAL A 293 -11.68 15.46 -11.16
C VAL A 293 -11.22 16.35 -12.30
N ALA A 294 -11.86 17.50 -12.51
CA ALA A 294 -11.44 18.50 -13.50
C ALA A 294 -10.03 19.04 -13.19
N ALA A 295 -9.65 19.15 -11.92
CA ALA A 295 -8.32 19.52 -11.45
C ALA A 295 -7.25 18.42 -11.64
N GLY A 296 -7.62 17.23 -12.10
CA GLY A 296 -6.69 16.15 -12.41
C GLY A 296 -6.65 14.98 -11.41
N VAL A 297 -7.41 15.03 -10.31
CA VAL A 297 -7.49 13.92 -9.35
C VAL A 297 -8.35 12.78 -9.93
N ARG A 298 -7.91 11.54 -9.71
CA ARG A 298 -8.61 10.34 -10.23
C ARG A 298 -8.93 9.29 -9.17
N HIS A 299 -8.27 9.33 -8.01
CA HIS A 299 -8.49 8.37 -6.93
C HIS A 299 -8.79 9.11 -5.62
N PHE A 300 -9.96 8.86 -5.06
CA PHE A 300 -10.46 9.47 -3.84
C PHE A 300 -10.57 8.42 -2.75
N VAL A 301 -9.79 8.54 -1.68
CA VAL A 301 -9.79 7.58 -0.56
C VAL A 301 -10.50 8.20 0.64
N VAL A 302 -11.66 7.67 1.00
CA VAL A 302 -12.41 8.12 2.18
C VAL A 302 -11.68 7.67 3.45
N SER A 303 -11.14 8.61 4.21
CA SER A 303 -10.59 8.34 5.55
C SER A 303 -11.72 8.10 6.54
N LEU A 304 -11.70 6.99 7.25
CA LEU A 304 -12.79 6.60 8.15
C LEU A 304 -12.26 6.25 9.54
N PRO A 305 -12.35 7.19 10.51
CA PRO A 305 -11.99 6.90 11.91
C PRO A 305 -13.04 6.01 12.57
N ALA A 306 -12.66 5.28 13.60
CA ALA A 306 -13.59 4.55 14.47
C ALA A 306 -14.30 5.52 15.46
N PRO A 307 -15.57 5.27 15.84
CA PRO A 307 -16.44 4.23 15.31
C PRO A 307 -16.84 4.49 13.85
N TYR A 308 -16.83 3.45 13.02
CA TYR A 308 -17.02 3.61 11.58
C TYR A 308 -18.44 3.98 11.20
N ASP A 309 -18.62 5.13 10.55
CA ASP A 309 -19.91 5.54 9.97
C ASP A 309 -20.20 4.76 8.68
N ARG A 310 -20.78 3.58 8.84
CA ARG A 310 -21.16 2.72 7.72
C ARG A 310 -22.34 3.28 6.92
N ALA A 311 -23.20 4.09 7.55
CA ALA A 311 -24.31 4.76 6.83
C ALA A 311 -23.76 5.79 5.84
N LEU A 312 -22.74 6.55 6.23
CA LEU A 312 -22.02 7.44 5.33
C LEU A 312 -21.48 6.71 4.10
N LEU A 313 -20.84 5.52 4.30
CA LEU A 313 -20.30 4.74 3.18
C LEU A 313 -21.38 4.26 2.21
N ARG A 314 -22.53 3.79 2.73
CA ARG A 314 -23.68 3.37 1.90
C ARG A 314 -24.23 4.52 1.07
N THR A 315 -24.45 5.67 1.72
CA THR A 315 -24.93 6.89 1.04
C THR A 315 -23.93 7.35 -0.02
N PHE A 316 -22.65 7.38 0.33
CA PHE A 316 -21.58 7.76 -0.59
C PHE A 316 -21.52 6.82 -1.81
N ALA A 317 -21.57 5.52 -1.59
CA ALA A 317 -21.55 4.53 -2.67
C ALA A 317 -22.77 4.64 -3.58
N LYS A 318 -23.97 4.81 -3.01
CA LYS A 318 -25.22 4.84 -3.76
C LYS A 318 -25.46 6.18 -4.47
N GLU A 319 -25.17 7.29 -3.81
CA GLU A 319 -25.60 8.61 -4.27
C GLU A 319 -24.47 9.47 -4.83
N VAL A 320 -23.21 9.24 -4.43
CA VAL A 320 -22.09 10.08 -4.86
C VAL A 320 -21.28 9.41 -5.97
N MET A 321 -20.79 8.18 -5.73
CA MET A 321 -19.85 7.51 -6.64
C MET A 321 -20.37 7.42 -8.10
N PRO A 322 -21.63 7.02 -8.39
CA PRO A 322 -22.09 6.87 -9.78
C PRO A 322 -22.05 8.19 -10.55
N GLY A 323 -22.52 9.28 -9.94
CA GLY A 323 -22.57 10.59 -10.60
C GLY A 323 -21.19 11.21 -10.86
N VAL A 324 -20.19 10.91 -10.01
CA VAL A 324 -18.81 11.39 -10.23
C VAL A 324 -18.05 10.52 -11.24
N ARG A 325 -18.36 9.21 -11.31
CA ARG A 325 -17.78 8.32 -12.33
C ARG A 325 -18.27 8.61 -13.75
N ALA A 326 -19.46 9.21 -13.87
CA ALA A 326 -20.05 9.58 -15.15
C ALA A 326 -19.65 10.98 -15.66
N ALA A 327 -19.01 11.78 -14.81
CA ALA A 327 -18.53 13.13 -15.14
C ALA A 327 -17.11 13.10 -15.71
#